data_07aff82b3c3c6ccd49c8ecfffd0ec36e
#
_entry.id   07aff82b3c3c6ccd49c8ecfffd0ec36e
#
_cell.length_a   1.000
_cell.length_b   1.000
_cell.length_c   1.000
_cell.angle_alpha   90.00
_cell.angle_beta   90.00
_cell.angle_gamma   90.00
#
_symmetry.space_group_name_H-M   'P 1'
#
loop_
_entity.id
_entity.type
_entity.pdbx_description
1 polymer ?
#
loop_
_entity_poly.entity_id
_entity_poly.type
_entity_poly.pdbx_seq_one_letter_code
_entity_poly.pdbx_strand_id
1 'polypeptide(L)'
;SDFSVDIILHWGAGAYVVGEETALIESLEGNRGMPRLKPPYFPASIGLYGQPTIVNNVETLSNLPWILEHGAGAFTAIGTESSPGTRMVAVSGHVKRPGVYEIVNGTTTFRDLLYGSDMCGGIRDDNQLKAFVPGGGSAPWFTADQLDLPFEASQVGPQGSMLGSGAIMVMDETTDIPAAALTLTKFYAHESCGKCVPCREGGTWLEQILRRVVEGRGTTRDLELLIEVGETICPGDFPHAAVPSKGIEAVPFPYRMTTICFVGPSAFAPIHSALTLFREEFEAKVAGNDYPTMIEVAVDV
;
A
#
# COMPACT_ATOMS: atom_id res chain seq x y z
N SER A 1 12.95 -12.49 -39.88
CA SER A 1 13.19 -11.13 -39.41
C SER A 1 14.49 -11.08 -38.64
N ASP A 2 15.32 -10.07 -38.93
CA ASP A 2 16.65 -9.94 -38.29
C ASP A 2 16.58 -9.20 -36.95
N PHE A 3 15.48 -9.35 -36.23
CA PHE A 3 15.33 -8.78 -34.89
C PHE A 3 15.80 -9.79 -33.85
N SER A 4 16.81 -9.43 -33.09
CA SER A 4 17.29 -10.18 -31.94
C SER A 4 17.44 -9.24 -30.73
N VAL A 5 17.16 -9.77 -29.54
CA VAL A 5 17.28 -9.05 -28.27
C VAL A 5 18.03 -9.94 -27.29
N ASP A 6 19.02 -9.38 -26.62
CA ASP A 6 19.69 -10.04 -25.51
C ASP A 6 18.84 -9.92 -24.24
N ILE A 7 18.53 -11.03 -23.61
CA ILE A 7 17.84 -11.07 -22.34
C ILE A 7 18.84 -11.43 -21.25
N ILE A 8 19.06 -10.50 -20.32
CA ILE A 8 19.97 -10.69 -19.19
C ILE A 8 19.16 -10.84 -17.91
N LEU A 9 19.31 -11.98 -17.23
CA LEU A 9 18.72 -12.22 -15.92
C LEU A 9 19.66 -11.68 -14.83
N HIS A 10 19.14 -10.76 -14.02
CA HIS A 10 19.85 -10.21 -12.87
C HIS A 10 19.13 -10.55 -11.57
N TRP A 11 19.85 -11.08 -10.59
CA TRP A 11 19.34 -11.42 -9.27
C TRP A 11 19.48 -10.22 -8.34
N GLY A 12 18.36 -9.75 -7.77
CA GLY A 12 18.36 -8.72 -6.74
C GLY A 12 18.46 -9.31 -5.32
N ALA A 13 18.60 -8.43 -4.33
CA ALA A 13 18.67 -8.80 -2.92
C ALA A 13 17.30 -8.83 -2.21
N GLY A 14 16.20 -8.52 -2.89
CA GLY A 14 14.84 -8.63 -2.34
C GLY A 14 14.39 -7.46 -1.46
N ALA A 15 14.82 -6.23 -1.72
CA ALA A 15 14.33 -5.05 -1.02
C ALA A 15 13.02 -4.53 -1.65
N TYR A 16 11.99 -4.27 -0.84
CA TYR A 16 10.69 -3.77 -1.31
C TYR A 16 10.80 -2.44 -2.09
N VAL A 17 11.65 -1.52 -1.61
CA VAL A 17 11.88 -0.22 -2.25
C VAL A 17 12.41 -0.34 -3.68
N VAL A 18 13.05 -1.44 -4.04
CA VAL A 18 13.60 -1.70 -5.38
C VAL A 18 12.48 -1.95 -6.42
N GLY A 19 11.24 -2.09 -6.01
CA GLY A 19 10.08 -2.00 -6.90
C GLY A 19 9.83 -0.58 -7.46
N GLU A 20 10.39 0.46 -6.86
CA GLU A 20 10.44 1.79 -7.45
C GLU A 20 11.49 1.82 -8.58
N GLU A 21 11.11 2.37 -9.74
CA GLU A 21 11.88 2.23 -10.98
C GLU A 21 13.33 2.73 -10.90
N THR A 22 13.56 3.83 -10.20
CA THR A 22 14.91 4.41 -10.07
C THR A 22 15.74 3.70 -9.00
N ALA A 23 15.12 3.16 -7.97
CA ALA A 23 15.77 2.29 -7.00
C ALA A 23 16.19 0.95 -7.64
N LEU A 24 15.36 0.41 -8.56
CA LEU A 24 15.71 -0.74 -9.37
C LEU A 24 16.96 -0.47 -10.21
N ILE A 25 17.02 0.69 -10.88
CA ILE A 25 18.17 1.10 -11.68
C ILE A 25 19.43 1.22 -10.81
N GLU A 26 19.34 1.88 -9.65
CA GLU A 26 20.47 1.94 -8.70
C GLU A 26 20.97 0.54 -8.31
N SER A 27 20.06 -0.38 -8.03
CA SER A 27 20.41 -1.77 -7.69
C SER A 27 21.11 -2.50 -8.85
N LEU A 28 20.63 -2.32 -10.08
CA LEU A 28 21.25 -2.89 -11.27
C LEU A 28 22.66 -2.34 -11.52
N GLU A 29 22.91 -1.07 -11.18
CA GLU A 29 24.21 -0.43 -11.27
C GLU A 29 25.18 -0.82 -10.14
N GLY A 30 24.74 -1.68 -9.20
CA GLY A 30 25.54 -2.13 -8.06
C GLY A 30 25.54 -1.17 -6.87
N ASN A 31 24.68 -0.16 -6.88
CA ASN A 31 24.50 0.78 -5.80
C ASN A 31 23.44 0.29 -4.81
N ARG A 32 23.33 0.96 -3.64
CA ARG A 32 22.21 0.73 -2.74
C ARG A 32 20.91 1.16 -3.42
N GLY A 33 19.89 0.31 -3.40
CA GLY A 33 18.58 0.54 -4.01
C GLY A 33 17.82 1.67 -3.34
N MET A 34 18.19 2.90 -3.67
CA MET A 34 17.55 4.12 -3.19
C MET A 34 16.98 4.89 -4.38
N PRO A 35 15.71 5.35 -4.32
CA PRO A 35 15.11 6.17 -5.37
C PRO A 35 15.94 7.41 -5.72
N ARG A 36 15.96 7.76 -7.01
CA ARG A 36 16.55 9.01 -7.53
C ARG A 36 15.52 10.14 -7.47
N LEU A 37 15.98 11.35 -7.36
CA LEU A 37 15.12 12.53 -7.41
C LEU A 37 14.64 12.81 -8.84
N LYS A 38 13.36 13.02 -9.03
CA LYS A 38 12.75 13.42 -10.31
C LYS A 38 12.12 14.81 -10.18
N PRO A 39 12.54 15.81 -10.99
CA PRO A 39 13.64 15.79 -11.95
C PRO A 39 15.03 15.78 -11.31
N PRO A 40 16.15 15.50 -12.03
CA PRO A 40 16.20 15.23 -13.48
C PRO A 40 16.16 13.75 -13.85
N TYR A 41 16.24 12.82 -12.90
CA TYR A 41 16.46 11.39 -13.14
C TYR A 41 15.20 10.62 -13.54
N PHE A 42 14.54 11.08 -14.62
CA PHE A 42 13.50 10.27 -15.25
C PHE A 42 14.17 9.16 -16.07
N PRO A 43 13.80 7.87 -15.90
CA PRO A 43 14.46 6.76 -16.58
C PRO A 43 14.48 6.90 -18.11
N ALA A 44 13.40 7.44 -18.70
CA ALA A 44 13.35 7.69 -20.14
C ALA A 44 14.43 8.66 -20.66
N SER A 45 15.03 9.46 -19.78
CA SER A 45 16.11 10.41 -20.14
C SER A 45 17.45 9.99 -19.53
N ILE A 46 17.47 9.64 -18.24
CA ILE A 46 18.69 9.31 -17.49
C ILE A 46 18.38 8.04 -16.67
N GLY A 47 18.40 6.89 -17.33
CA GLY A 47 18.13 5.59 -16.75
C GLY A 47 19.39 4.79 -16.43
N LEU A 48 19.40 3.50 -16.79
CA LEU A 48 20.47 2.57 -16.52
C LEU A 48 21.80 3.02 -17.19
N TYR A 49 22.84 3.17 -16.39
CA TYR A 49 24.15 3.70 -16.81
C TYR A 49 24.06 5.04 -17.55
N GLY A 50 23.08 5.87 -17.16
CA GLY A 50 22.84 7.17 -17.79
C GLY A 50 22.18 7.14 -19.16
N GLN A 51 21.75 5.97 -19.62
CA GLN A 51 21.10 5.80 -20.92
C GLN A 51 19.57 5.84 -20.78
N PRO A 52 18.84 6.28 -21.82
CA PRO A 52 17.39 6.19 -21.86
C PRO A 52 16.92 4.76 -21.61
N THR A 53 16.03 4.57 -20.63
CA THR A 53 15.61 3.25 -20.16
C THR A 53 14.10 3.22 -19.98
N ILE A 54 13.46 2.13 -20.39
CA ILE A 54 12.05 1.85 -20.12
C ILE A 54 12.00 0.77 -19.04
N VAL A 55 11.19 1.01 -18.01
CA VAL A 55 10.91 0.06 -16.93
C VAL A 55 9.46 -0.38 -17.04
N ASN A 56 9.23 -1.69 -17.09
CA ASN A 56 7.89 -2.27 -17.16
C ASN A 56 7.69 -3.29 -16.03
N ASN A 57 6.46 -3.35 -15.54
CA ASN A 57 6.03 -4.38 -14.61
C ASN A 57 5.96 -5.76 -15.32
N VAL A 58 6.21 -6.84 -14.58
CA VAL A 58 6.19 -8.21 -15.09
C VAL A 58 4.81 -8.58 -15.63
N GLU A 59 3.73 -8.24 -14.95
CA GLU A 59 2.37 -8.52 -15.42
C GLU A 59 2.08 -7.81 -16.75
N THR A 60 2.52 -6.57 -16.92
CA THR A 60 2.43 -5.84 -18.20
C THR A 60 3.12 -6.60 -19.33
N LEU A 61 4.36 -7.07 -19.10
CA LEU A 61 5.11 -7.83 -20.08
C LEU A 61 4.49 -9.20 -20.36
N SER A 62 3.90 -9.84 -19.36
CA SER A 62 3.26 -11.17 -19.49
C SER A 62 2.03 -11.17 -20.41
N ASN A 63 1.37 -10.02 -20.57
CA ASN A 63 0.24 -9.89 -21.49
C ASN A 63 0.67 -9.79 -22.96
N LEU A 64 1.91 -9.37 -23.24
CA LEU A 64 2.36 -9.09 -24.62
C LEU A 64 2.29 -10.33 -25.54
N PRO A 65 2.74 -11.54 -25.16
CA PRO A 65 2.66 -12.71 -26.03
C PRO A 65 1.23 -12.98 -26.47
N TRP A 66 0.29 -12.93 -25.52
CA TRP A 66 -1.13 -13.19 -25.81
C TRP A 66 -1.72 -12.11 -26.76
N ILE A 67 -1.40 -10.82 -26.51
CA ILE A 67 -1.87 -9.71 -27.35
C ILE A 67 -1.29 -9.82 -28.77
N LEU A 68 -0.03 -10.21 -28.90
CA LEU A 68 0.61 -10.36 -30.21
C LEU A 68 0.02 -11.52 -31.00
N GLU A 69 -0.40 -12.60 -30.32
CA GLU A 69 -1.02 -13.76 -30.97
C GLU A 69 -2.47 -13.51 -31.37
N HIS A 70 -3.26 -12.86 -30.50
CA HIS A 70 -4.72 -12.75 -30.68
C HIS A 70 -5.18 -11.36 -31.14
N GLY A 71 -4.28 -10.36 -31.08
CA GLY A 71 -4.55 -8.98 -31.44
C GLY A 71 -5.13 -8.14 -30.31
N ALA A 72 -4.95 -6.83 -30.41
CA ALA A 72 -5.40 -5.86 -29.41
C ALA A 72 -6.93 -5.88 -29.22
N GLY A 73 -7.70 -6.11 -30.28
CA GLY A 73 -9.15 -6.18 -30.22
C GLY A 73 -9.67 -7.34 -29.37
N ALA A 74 -8.99 -8.50 -29.38
CA ALA A 74 -9.33 -9.62 -28.52
C ALA A 74 -9.05 -9.30 -27.05
N PHE A 75 -7.96 -8.61 -26.74
CA PHE A 75 -7.62 -8.19 -25.37
C PHE A 75 -8.62 -7.17 -24.83
N THR A 76 -8.97 -6.16 -25.62
CA THR A 76 -9.93 -5.12 -25.22
C THR A 76 -11.36 -5.58 -25.15
N ALA A 77 -11.69 -6.76 -25.72
CA ALA A 77 -12.99 -7.40 -25.58
C ALA A 77 -13.19 -8.06 -24.18
N ILE A 78 -12.12 -8.22 -23.40
CA ILE A 78 -12.15 -8.74 -22.04
C ILE A 78 -12.13 -7.54 -21.07
N GLY A 79 -12.99 -7.53 -20.07
CA GLY A 79 -13.08 -6.44 -19.11
C GLY A 79 -13.96 -5.30 -19.58
N THR A 80 -13.63 -4.08 -19.16
CA THR A 80 -14.32 -2.84 -19.54
C THR A 80 -13.47 -1.99 -20.46
N GLU A 81 -14.06 -0.98 -21.09
CA GLU A 81 -13.33 -0.05 -21.95
C GLU A 81 -12.22 0.69 -21.19
N SER A 82 -12.48 1.05 -19.93
CA SER A 82 -11.52 1.74 -19.03
C SER A 82 -10.51 0.81 -18.38
N SER A 83 -10.82 -0.48 -18.28
CA SER A 83 -9.98 -1.50 -17.63
C SER A 83 -10.03 -2.82 -18.41
N PRO A 84 -9.39 -2.87 -19.59
CA PRO A 84 -9.39 -4.08 -20.40
C PRO A 84 -8.50 -5.19 -19.85
N GLY A 85 -8.79 -6.42 -20.25
CA GLY A 85 -8.02 -7.60 -19.93
C GLY A 85 -8.32 -8.19 -18.56
N THR A 86 -7.45 -9.10 -18.15
CA THR A 86 -7.45 -9.74 -16.84
C THR A 86 -6.30 -9.23 -15.97
N ARG A 87 -6.32 -9.55 -14.70
CA ARG A 87 -5.19 -9.38 -13.79
C ARG A 87 -5.10 -10.51 -12.79
N MET A 88 -3.89 -10.73 -12.28
CA MET A 88 -3.66 -11.64 -11.18
C MET A 88 -3.83 -10.93 -9.85
N VAL A 89 -4.59 -11.54 -8.94
CA VAL A 89 -4.74 -11.05 -7.56
C VAL A 89 -4.33 -12.16 -6.59
N ALA A 90 -3.54 -11.79 -5.59
CA ALA A 90 -3.09 -12.70 -4.54
C ALA A 90 -3.90 -12.46 -3.26
N VAL A 91 -4.71 -13.43 -2.87
CA VAL A 91 -5.56 -13.34 -1.67
C VAL A 91 -4.94 -14.13 -0.53
N SER A 92 -4.78 -13.46 0.60
CA SER A 92 -4.26 -14.01 1.85
C SER A 92 -5.12 -13.63 3.05
N GLY A 93 -4.78 -14.18 4.22
CA GLY A 93 -5.51 -13.92 5.46
C GLY A 93 -6.69 -14.87 5.64
N HIS A 94 -7.80 -14.35 6.15
CA HIS A 94 -8.88 -15.13 6.75
C HIS A 94 -9.96 -15.53 5.73
N VAL A 95 -9.57 -16.17 4.62
CA VAL A 95 -10.47 -16.79 3.64
C VAL A 95 -10.35 -18.31 3.67
N LYS A 96 -11.37 -19.00 3.16
CA LYS A 96 -11.37 -20.48 3.09
C LYS A 96 -10.30 -21.02 2.15
N ARG A 97 -10.05 -20.34 1.05
CA ARG A 97 -9.04 -20.71 0.05
C ARG A 97 -8.16 -19.51 -0.29
N PRO A 98 -7.08 -19.28 0.46
CA PRO A 98 -6.08 -18.30 0.05
C PRO A 98 -5.34 -18.80 -1.20
N GLY A 99 -4.96 -17.88 -2.09
CA GLY A 99 -4.30 -18.26 -3.33
C GLY A 99 -4.15 -17.09 -4.30
N VAL A 100 -3.74 -17.41 -5.52
CA VAL A 100 -3.65 -16.46 -6.61
C VAL A 100 -4.77 -16.76 -7.61
N TYR A 101 -5.51 -15.73 -7.97
CA TYR A 101 -6.68 -15.82 -8.84
C TYR A 101 -6.53 -14.89 -10.02
N GLU A 102 -6.91 -15.35 -11.19
CA GLU A 102 -7.09 -14.49 -12.35
C GLU A 102 -8.51 -13.93 -12.33
N ILE A 103 -8.65 -12.62 -12.45
CA ILE A 103 -9.93 -11.94 -12.49
C ILE A 103 -10.07 -11.08 -13.74
N VAL A 104 -11.30 -10.82 -14.14
CA VAL A 104 -11.62 -9.90 -15.24
C VAL A 104 -11.74 -8.48 -14.71
N ASN A 105 -10.91 -7.57 -15.21
CA ASN A 105 -10.91 -6.18 -14.80
C ASN A 105 -12.29 -5.52 -15.03
N GLY A 106 -12.69 -4.69 -14.08
CA GLY A 106 -13.90 -3.87 -14.18
C GLY A 106 -15.22 -4.61 -14.06
N THR A 107 -15.23 -5.95 -14.10
CA THR A 107 -16.45 -6.76 -14.00
C THR A 107 -16.48 -7.66 -12.77
N THR A 108 -15.35 -8.27 -12.39
CA THR A 108 -15.26 -9.04 -11.15
C THR A 108 -15.31 -8.10 -9.96
N THR A 109 -16.16 -8.36 -8.97
CA THR A 109 -16.25 -7.60 -7.73
C THR A 109 -15.39 -8.23 -6.63
N PHE A 110 -15.12 -7.47 -5.55
CA PHE A 110 -14.50 -8.05 -4.35
C PHE A 110 -15.37 -9.16 -3.75
N ARG A 111 -16.71 -9.04 -3.84
CA ARG A 111 -17.64 -10.08 -3.39
C ARG A 111 -17.46 -11.36 -4.19
N ASP A 112 -17.39 -11.27 -5.52
CA ASP A 112 -17.20 -12.44 -6.38
C ASP A 112 -15.90 -13.16 -6.03
N LEU A 113 -14.81 -12.40 -5.82
CA LEU A 113 -13.51 -12.96 -5.44
C LEU A 113 -13.55 -13.61 -4.06
N LEU A 114 -14.07 -12.92 -3.05
CA LEU A 114 -13.98 -13.40 -1.66
C LEU A 114 -14.98 -14.50 -1.36
N TYR A 115 -16.17 -14.47 -1.95
CA TYR A 115 -17.26 -15.41 -1.65
C TYR A 115 -17.59 -16.40 -2.79
N GLY A 116 -17.11 -16.17 -4.00
CA GLY A 116 -17.35 -17.06 -5.15
C GLY A 116 -16.90 -18.48 -4.87
N SER A 117 -17.75 -19.45 -5.25
CA SER A 117 -17.52 -20.89 -5.01
C SER A 117 -16.32 -21.45 -5.76
N ASP A 118 -15.93 -20.83 -6.86
CA ASP A 118 -14.78 -21.13 -7.70
C ASP A 118 -13.53 -20.31 -7.34
N MET A 119 -13.67 -19.32 -6.45
CA MET A 119 -12.61 -18.46 -5.95
C MET A 119 -12.34 -18.72 -4.45
N CYS A 120 -12.30 -17.69 -3.59
CA CYS A 120 -11.96 -17.88 -2.17
C CYS A 120 -12.98 -18.69 -1.36
N GLY A 121 -14.24 -18.74 -1.79
CA GLY A 121 -15.27 -19.58 -1.19
C GLY A 121 -15.80 -19.09 0.16
N GLY A 122 -15.52 -17.84 0.53
CA GLY A 122 -15.99 -17.21 1.75
C GLY A 122 -14.89 -17.04 2.80
N ILE A 123 -15.28 -16.45 3.92
CA ILE A 123 -14.41 -16.23 5.08
C ILE A 123 -14.19 -17.55 5.82
N ARG A 124 -13.00 -17.75 6.38
CA ARG A 124 -12.66 -18.98 7.14
C ARG A 124 -13.65 -19.20 8.29
N ASP A 125 -13.88 -20.43 8.65
CA ASP A 125 -14.70 -20.86 9.79
C ASP A 125 -16.13 -20.25 9.79
N ASP A 126 -16.60 -19.77 8.63
CA ASP A 126 -17.86 -19.05 8.46
C ASP A 126 -17.98 -17.77 9.32
N ASN A 127 -16.85 -17.22 9.73
CA ASN A 127 -16.76 -15.94 10.43
C ASN A 127 -17.23 -14.77 9.56
N GLN A 128 -17.47 -13.61 10.18
CA GLN A 128 -17.83 -12.40 9.45
C GLN A 128 -16.57 -11.66 8.96
N LEU A 129 -16.69 -11.07 7.78
CA LEU A 129 -15.67 -10.15 7.28
C LEU A 129 -15.63 -8.90 8.15
N LYS A 130 -14.46 -8.55 8.69
CA LYS A 130 -14.23 -7.33 9.46
C LYS A 130 -13.67 -6.22 8.57
N ALA A 131 -12.58 -6.52 7.87
CA ALA A 131 -11.94 -5.61 6.94
C ALA A 131 -11.14 -6.38 5.89
N PHE A 132 -10.79 -5.69 4.81
CA PHE A 132 -9.80 -6.20 3.85
C PHE A 132 -8.97 -5.07 3.25
N VAL A 133 -7.76 -5.41 2.84
CA VAL A 133 -6.86 -4.51 2.13
C VAL A 133 -6.97 -4.83 0.65
N PRO A 134 -7.42 -3.90 -0.22
CA PRO A 134 -7.75 -4.24 -1.60
C PRO A 134 -6.57 -4.30 -2.57
N GLY A 135 -5.41 -3.73 -2.19
CA GLY A 135 -4.32 -3.51 -3.14
C GLY A 135 -2.91 -3.59 -2.58
N GLY A 136 -2.70 -4.42 -1.56
CA GLY A 136 -1.42 -4.54 -0.85
C GLY A 136 -1.33 -3.62 0.36
N GLY A 137 -0.35 -3.84 1.22
CA GLY A 137 -0.22 -3.16 2.51
C GLY A 137 -0.18 -1.63 2.46
N SER A 138 0.07 -1.04 1.29
CA SER A 138 0.05 0.40 1.06
C SER A 138 -1.35 0.96 0.78
N ALA A 139 -2.34 0.10 0.51
CA ALA A 139 -3.69 0.54 0.21
C ALA A 139 -4.47 0.80 1.51
N PRO A 140 -5.24 1.90 1.59
CA PRO A 140 -6.25 2.09 2.62
C PRO A 140 -7.25 0.94 2.65
N TRP A 141 -7.73 0.61 3.86
CA TRP A 141 -8.56 -0.57 4.11
C TRP A 141 -10.02 -0.33 3.72
N PHE A 142 -10.70 -1.42 3.42
CA PHE A 142 -12.13 -1.48 3.16
C PHE A 142 -12.85 -2.36 4.18
N THR A 143 -14.15 -2.16 4.31
CA THR A 143 -15.09 -2.99 5.07
C THR A 143 -16.03 -3.74 4.13
N ALA A 144 -17.04 -4.40 4.68
CA ALA A 144 -18.05 -5.10 3.87
C ALA A 144 -18.85 -4.18 2.91
N ASP A 145 -18.89 -2.88 3.19
CA ASP A 145 -19.61 -1.90 2.37
C ASP A 145 -19.04 -1.75 0.95
N GLN A 146 -17.76 -2.08 0.77
CA GLN A 146 -17.06 -1.99 -0.50
C GLN A 146 -16.98 -3.32 -1.27
N LEU A 147 -17.62 -4.37 -0.78
CA LEU A 147 -17.58 -5.70 -1.42
C LEU A 147 -18.11 -5.71 -2.85
N ASP A 148 -19.09 -4.88 -3.16
CA ASP A 148 -19.75 -4.86 -4.48
C ASP A 148 -19.02 -3.95 -5.49
N LEU A 149 -17.90 -3.34 -5.11
CA LEU A 149 -17.05 -2.61 -6.03
C LEU A 149 -16.32 -3.57 -6.97
N PRO A 150 -16.31 -3.26 -8.27
CA PRO A 150 -15.51 -4.02 -9.23
C PRO A 150 -14.02 -3.67 -9.11
N PHE A 151 -13.17 -4.58 -9.59
CA PHE A 151 -11.72 -4.34 -9.71
C PHE A 151 -11.43 -3.32 -10.82
N GLU A 152 -11.75 -2.07 -10.54
CA GLU A 152 -11.54 -0.94 -11.45
C GLU A 152 -11.06 0.29 -10.67
N ALA A 153 -9.95 0.90 -11.14
CA ALA A 153 -9.33 2.02 -10.43
C ALA A 153 -10.27 3.23 -10.31
N SER A 154 -11.11 3.47 -11.33
CA SER A 154 -12.10 4.54 -11.36
C SER A 154 -13.22 4.36 -10.33
N GLN A 155 -13.45 3.14 -9.85
CA GLN A 155 -14.44 2.81 -8.82
C GLN A 155 -13.82 2.77 -7.41
N VAL A 156 -12.62 2.21 -7.30
CA VAL A 156 -11.91 2.06 -6.02
C VAL A 156 -11.32 3.38 -5.52
N GLY A 157 -10.77 4.18 -6.44
CA GLY A 157 -10.14 5.48 -6.10
C GLY A 157 -11.07 6.46 -5.37
N PRO A 158 -12.29 6.71 -5.86
CA PRO A 158 -13.26 7.59 -5.17
C PRO A 158 -13.68 7.09 -3.79
N GLN A 159 -13.52 5.81 -3.49
CA GLN A 159 -13.76 5.24 -2.15
C GLN A 159 -12.54 5.39 -1.22
N GLY A 160 -11.51 6.09 -1.67
CA GLY A 160 -10.34 6.42 -0.87
C GLY A 160 -9.29 5.32 -0.77
N SER A 161 -9.29 4.33 -1.67
CA SER A 161 -8.29 3.29 -1.71
C SER A 161 -7.70 3.10 -3.12
N MET A 162 -6.96 2.02 -3.33
CA MET A 162 -6.32 1.72 -4.62
C MET A 162 -6.19 0.21 -4.83
N LEU A 163 -6.15 -0.21 -6.10
CA LEU A 163 -5.92 -1.61 -6.47
C LEU A 163 -4.45 -2.04 -6.31
N GLY A 164 -3.53 -1.09 -6.21
CA GLY A 164 -2.13 -1.28 -5.90
C GLY A 164 -1.47 -2.48 -6.57
N SER A 165 -0.87 -3.35 -5.77
CA SER A 165 -0.16 -4.55 -6.24
C SER A 165 -1.07 -5.75 -6.54
N GLY A 166 -2.39 -5.66 -6.30
CA GLY A 166 -3.29 -6.80 -6.40
C GLY A 166 -3.16 -7.82 -5.26
N ALA A 167 -2.42 -7.50 -4.21
CA ALA A 167 -2.37 -8.33 -3.01
C ALA A 167 -3.52 -7.96 -2.07
N ILE A 168 -4.40 -8.92 -1.80
CA ILE A 168 -5.57 -8.72 -0.96
C ILE A 168 -5.35 -9.44 0.36
N MET A 169 -5.48 -8.71 1.46
CA MET A 169 -5.37 -9.28 2.82
C MET A 169 -6.72 -9.19 3.50
N VAL A 170 -7.27 -10.33 3.91
CA VAL A 170 -8.61 -10.43 4.48
C VAL A 170 -8.54 -10.65 5.99
N MET A 171 -9.30 -9.89 6.73
CA MET A 171 -9.40 -9.90 8.18
C MET A 171 -10.85 -10.22 8.59
N ASP A 172 -11.03 -11.27 9.36
CA ASP A 172 -12.33 -11.62 9.96
C ASP A 172 -12.54 -10.93 11.32
N GLU A 173 -13.69 -11.15 11.91
CA GLU A 173 -14.09 -10.57 13.20
C GLU A 173 -13.15 -10.87 14.37
N THR A 174 -12.32 -11.92 14.27
CA THR A 174 -11.37 -12.30 15.33
C THR A 174 -10.06 -11.50 15.27
N THR A 175 -9.87 -10.67 14.22
CA THR A 175 -8.63 -9.92 14.02
C THR A 175 -8.52 -8.76 15.03
N ASP A 176 -7.40 -8.69 15.73
CA ASP A 176 -6.98 -7.51 16.50
C ASP A 176 -6.45 -6.46 15.49
N ILE A 177 -7.25 -5.44 15.23
CA ILE A 177 -6.95 -4.41 14.22
C ILE A 177 -5.67 -3.60 14.55
N PRO A 178 -5.45 -3.13 15.79
CA PRO A 178 -4.18 -2.49 16.14
C PRO A 178 -2.95 -3.37 15.89
N ALA A 179 -3.03 -4.66 16.17
CA ALA A 179 -1.93 -5.61 15.93
C ALA A 179 -1.69 -5.85 14.42
N ALA A 180 -2.76 -5.92 13.62
CA ALA A 180 -2.66 -6.01 12.17
C ALA A 180 -1.99 -4.76 11.56
N ALA A 181 -2.40 -3.57 12.00
CA ALA A 181 -1.79 -2.31 11.59
C ALA A 181 -0.30 -2.25 11.99
N LEU A 182 0.05 -2.68 13.20
CA LEU A 182 1.44 -2.75 13.66
C LEU A 182 2.30 -3.67 12.78
N THR A 183 1.74 -4.79 12.32
CA THR A 183 2.46 -5.73 11.44
C THR A 183 2.86 -5.06 10.13
N LEU A 184 1.96 -4.32 9.50
CA LEU A 184 2.25 -3.56 8.27
C LEU A 184 3.21 -2.38 8.54
N THR A 185 3.03 -1.68 9.65
CA THR A 185 3.90 -0.56 10.02
C THR A 185 5.34 -1.01 10.25
N LYS A 186 5.56 -2.15 10.92
CA LYS A 186 6.89 -2.77 11.07
C LYS A 186 7.53 -3.08 9.72
N PHE A 187 6.75 -3.63 8.80
CA PHE A 187 7.24 -3.91 7.46
C PHE A 187 7.75 -2.63 6.78
N TYR A 188 6.97 -1.57 6.75
CA TYR A 188 7.38 -0.33 6.09
C TYR A 188 8.52 0.40 6.80
N ALA A 189 8.57 0.37 8.14
CA ALA A 189 9.70 0.90 8.89
C ALA A 189 11.01 0.18 8.54
N HIS A 190 10.95 -1.16 8.41
CA HIS A 190 12.09 -1.99 8.01
C HIS A 190 12.50 -1.75 6.55
N GLU A 191 11.54 -1.64 5.63
CA GLU A 191 11.79 -1.49 4.19
C GLU A 191 12.17 -0.05 3.78
N SER A 192 12.14 0.91 4.69
CA SER A 192 12.62 2.26 4.41
C SER A 192 14.09 2.24 3.99
N CYS A 193 14.39 2.80 2.81
CA CYS A 193 15.77 2.91 2.34
C CYS A 193 16.61 3.91 3.16
N GLY A 194 15.97 4.74 4.00
CA GLY A 194 16.59 5.72 4.87
C GLY A 194 16.92 7.07 4.21
N LYS A 195 16.61 7.27 2.93
CA LYS A 195 16.98 8.50 2.20
C LYS A 195 16.20 9.73 2.66
N CYS A 196 14.88 9.61 2.86
CA CYS A 196 14.01 10.71 3.26
C CYS A 196 13.80 10.70 4.77
N VAL A 197 14.09 11.82 5.45
CA VAL A 197 13.94 11.94 6.91
C VAL A 197 12.51 11.62 7.38
N PRO A 198 11.43 12.16 6.77
CA PRO A 198 10.08 11.84 7.23
C PRO A 198 9.75 10.35 7.17
N CYS A 199 10.20 9.62 6.14
CA CYS A 199 10.02 8.19 6.03
C CYS A 199 10.87 7.42 7.04
N ARG A 200 12.17 7.73 7.15
CA ARG A 200 13.11 7.03 8.01
C ARG A 200 12.76 7.18 9.49
N GLU A 201 12.63 8.43 9.95
CA GLU A 201 12.36 8.72 11.36
C GLU A 201 10.87 8.55 11.68
N GLY A 202 9.99 9.10 10.83
CA GLY A 202 8.55 9.01 11.04
C GLY A 202 8.04 7.57 11.01
N GLY A 203 8.51 6.73 10.07
CA GLY A 203 8.16 5.30 10.03
C GLY A 203 8.58 4.57 11.30
N THR A 204 9.76 4.86 11.83
CA THR A 204 10.25 4.30 13.10
C THR A 204 9.41 4.79 14.29
N TRP A 205 9.05 6.06 14.33
CA TRP A 205 8.20 6.61 15.39
C TRP A 205 6.79 6.04 15.36
N LEU A 206 6.19 5.94 14.18
CA LEU A 206 4.87 5.30 14.01
C LEU A 206 4.88 3.86 14.54
N GLU A 207 5.92 3.10 14.22
CA GLU A 207 6.08 1.73 14.70
C GLU A 207 6.20 1.67 16.23
N GLN A 208 7.01 2.52 16.83
CA GLN A 208 7.22 2.56 18.28
C GLN A 208 5.97 3.01 19.04
N ILE A 209 5.25 4.01 18.55
CA ILE A 209 4.01 4.50 19.15
C ILE A 209 2.94 3.39 19.08
N LEU A 210 2.73 2.83 17.88
CA LEU A 210 1.73 1.79 17.70
C LEU A 210 2.04 0.52 18.51
N ARG A 211 3.32 0.17 18.67
CA ARG A 211 3.75 -0.92 19.53
C ARG A 211 3.34 -0.68 21.00
N ARG A 212 3.53 0.54 21.54
CA ARG A 212 3.08 0.88 22.89
C ARG A 212 1.57 0.70 23.03
N VAL A 213 0.79 1.14 22.03
CA VAL A 213 -0.67 0.98 22.01
C VAL A 213 -1.04 -0.51 22.05
N VAL A 214 -0.46 -1.32 21.17
CA VAL A 214 -0.75 -2.77 21.08
C VAL A 214 -0.37 -3.51 22.37
N GLU A 215 0.71 -3.10 23.02
CA GLU A 215 1.19 -3.69 24.29
C GLU A 215 0.42 -3.17 25.52
N GLY A 216 -0.61 -2.34 25.36
CA GLY A 216 -1.40 -1.78 26.45
C GLY A 216 -0.67 -0.73 27.29
N ARG A 217 0.42 -0.14 26.77
CA ARG A 217 1.22 0.92 27.38
C ARG A 217 1.02 2.28 26.73
N GLY A 218 0.18 2.34 25.70
CA GLY A 218 -0.16 3.57 24.99
C GLY A 218 -1.15 4.42 25.79
N THR A 219 -1.26 5.67 25.38
CA THR A 219 -2.18 6.66 25.95
C THR A 219 -3.05 7.25 24.85
N THR A 220 -4.09 8.00 25.19
CA THR A 220 -4.92 8.73 24.21
C THR A 220 -4.06 9.68 23.37
N ARG A 221 -3.03 10.29 23.96
CA ARG A 221 -2.09 11.17 23.23
C ARG A 221 -1.29 10.40 22.17
N ASP A 222 -0.99 9.12 22.38
CA ASP A 222 -0.31 8.30 21.38
C ASP A 222 -1.17 8.11 20.11
N LEU A 223 -2.50 8.02 20.25
CA LEU A 223 -3.41 7.93 19.09
C LEU A 223 -3.40 9.21 18.26
N GLU A 224 -3.32 10.37 18.90
CA GLU A 224 -3.16 11.65 18.21
C GLU A 224 -1.79 11.76 17.54
N LEU A 225 -0.73 11.36 18.24
CA LEU A 225 0.64 11.36 17.71
C LEU A 225 0.80 10.48 16.47
N LEU A 226 0.09 9.35 16.38
CA LEU A 226 0.10 8.52 15.17
C LEU A 226 -0.36 9.32 13.93
N ILE A 227 -1.38 10.15 14.08
CA ILE A 227 -1.87 11.01 12.99
C ILE A 227 -0.89 12.15 12.73
N GLU A 228 -0.45 12.88 13.77
CA GLU A 228 0.48 14.00 13.62
C GLU A 228 1.79 13.59 12.93
N VAL A 229 2.38 12.47 13.33
CA VAL A 229 3.61 11.94 12.70
C VAL A 229 3.31 11.48 11.26
N GLY A 230 2.18 10.80 11.03
CA GLY A 230 1.77 10.37 9.70
C GLY A 230 1.60 11.54 8.73
N GLU A 231 1.02 12.64 9.17
CA GLU A 231 0.86 13.86 8.38
C GLU A 231 2.19 14.55 8.04
N THR A 232 3.26 14.31 8.78
CA THR A 232 4.60 14.77 8.36
C THR A 232 5.14 14.00 7.16
N ILE A 233 4.67 12.78 6.94
CA ILE A 233 5.07 11.91 5.82
C ILE A 233 4.15 12.12 4.62
N CYS A 234 2.84 12.14 4.87
CA CYS A 234 1.80 12.27 3.86
C CYS A 234 0.74 13.27 4.34
N PRO A 235 0.95 14.59 4.13
CA PRO A 235 0.04 15.62 4.61
C PRO A 235 -1.30 15.57 3.91
N GLY A 236 -2.37 15.78 4.68
CA GLY A 236 -3.76 15.86 4.24
C GLY A 236 -4.61 14.68 4.65
N ASP A 237 -5.92 14.82 4.47
CA ASP A 237 -6.89 13.81 4.86
C ASP A 237 -6.75 12.54 4.01
N PHE A 238 -6.52 11.44 4.67
CA PHE A 238 -6.53 10.11 4.14
C PHE A 238 -7.89 9.45 4.46
N PRO A 239 -8.54 8.73 3.60
CA PRO A 239 -8.28 8.49 2.18
C PRO A 239 -8.79 9.63 1.26
N HIS A 240 -9.41 10.67 1.81
CA HIS A 240 -10.03 11.77 1.07
C HIS A 240 -8.99 12.78 0.58
N ALA A 241 -7.98 12.30 -0.09
CA ALA A 241 -6.89 13.11 -0.63
C ALA A 241 -7.34 14.18 -1.66
N ALA A 242 -8.60 14.20 -2.02
CA ALA A 242 -9.20 15.26 -2.82
C ALA A 242 -9.67 16.46 -1.98
N VAL A 243 -9.69 16.33 -0.64
CA VAL A 243 -10.07 17.45 0.24
C VAL A 243 -8.85 18.33 0.48
N PRO A 244 -8.92 19.60 0.18
CA PRO A 244 -7.78 20.50 0.31
C PRO A 244 -7.31 20.63 1.76
N SER A 245 -6.05 20.27 2.01
CA SER A 245 -5.35 20.75 3.19
C SER A 245 -4.58 22.02 2.84
N LYS A 246 -4.44 22.91 3.79
CA LYS A 246 -3.89 24.25 3.59
C LYS A 246 -2.55 24.23 2.86
N GLY A 247 -2.51 24.74 1.65
CA GLY A 247 -1.28 24.92 0.86
C GLY A 247 -0.87 23.78 -0.06
N ILE A 248 -1.55 22.62 0.00
CA ILE A 248 -1.28 21.47 -0.88
C ILE A 248 -2.54 21.04 -1.64
N GLU A 249 -3.52 21.92 -1.70
CA GLU A 249 -4.87 21.64 -2.18
C GLU A 249 -4.94 21.10 -3.61
N ALA A 250 -3.98 21.48 -4.44
CA ALA A 250 -3.94 21.08 -5.84
C ALA A 250 -3.34 19.70 -6.09
N VAL A 251 -2.75 19.06 -5.07
CA VAL A 251 -2.06 17.78 -5.23
C VAL A 251 -2.94 16.65 -4.72
N PRO A 252 -3.50 15.80 -5.59
CA PRO A 252 -4.33 14.67 -5.16
C PRO A 252 -3.48 13.59 -4.49
N PHE A 253 -4.09 12.84 -3.55
CA PHE A 253 -3.50 11.57 -3.12
C PHE A 253 -3.39 10.62 -4.34
N PRO A 254 -2.33 9.81 -4.47
CA PRO A 254 -1.26 9.57 -3.49
C PRO A 254 -0.05 10.51 -3.60
N TYR A 255 -0.14 11.61 -4.29
CA TYR A 255 1.00 12.48 -4.62
C TYR A 255 1.33 13.51 -3.54
N ARG A 256 0.52 13.60 -2.49
CA ARG A 256 0.81 14.43 -1.32
C ARG A 256 1.78 13.69 -0.42
N MET A 257 3.06 13.86 -0.68
CA MET A 257 4.10 13.23 0.13
C MET A 257 5.28 14.16 0.30
N THR A 258 5.94 14.08 1.44
CA THR A 258 7.19 14.77 1.76
C THR A 258 8.42 13.91 1.47
N THR A 259 8.18 12.76 0.87
CA THR A 259 9.19 11.75 0.51
C THR A 259 9.28 11.60 -1.00
N ILE A 260 10.41 11.11 -1.53
CA ILE A 260 10.63 10.98 -2.98
C ILE A 260 10.01 9.73 -3.60
N CYS A 261 9.47 8.82 -2.78
CA CYS A 261 8.75 7.63 -3.24
C CYS A 261 7.62 7.26 -2.28
N PHE A 262 6.79 6.30 -2.68
CA PHE A 262 5.60 5.88 -1.97
C PHE A 262 5.82 5.07 -0.68
N VAL A 263 7.02 4.61 -0.38
CA VAL A 263 7.28 3.84 0.86
C VAL A 263 6.91 4.63 2.12
N GLY A 264 7.16 5.95 2.13
CA GLY A 264 6.75 6.81 3.24
C GLY A 264 5.23 6.82 3.46
N PRO A 265 4.43 7.30 2.50
CA PRO A 265 2.97 7.26 2.59
C PRO A 265 2.41 5.87 2.89
N SER A 266 3.02 4.81 2.35
CA SER A 266 2.61 3.42 2.59
C SER A 266 2.75 2.99 4.06
N ALA A 267 3.67 3.59 4.81
CA ALA A 267 3.82 3.33 6.23
C ALA A 267 2.65 3.91 7.06
N PHE A 268 2.05 4.99 6.60
CA PHE A 268 0.95 5.67 7.29
C PHE A 268 -0.43 5.14 6.90
N ALA A 269 -0.64 4.74 5.65
CA ALA A 269 -1.93 4.31 5.13
C ALA A 269 -2.65 3.23 6.00
N PRO A 270 -2.00 2.14 6.45
CA PRO A 270 -2.64 1.15 7.31
C PRO A 270 -3.04 1.70 8.68
N ILE A 271 -2.23 2.58 9.27
CA ILE A 271 -2.53 3.20 10.57
C ILE A 271 -3.75 4.10 10.44
N HIS A 272 -3.74 4.99 9.45
CA HIS A 272 -4.83 5.92 9.22
C HIS A 272 -6.15 5.18 8.99
N SER A 273 -6.15 4.17 8.11
CA SER A 273 -7.34 3.37 7.82
C SER A 273 -7.85 2.65 9.06
N ALA A 274 -6.95 2.00 9.80
CA ALA A 274 -7.30 1.27 11.01
C ALA A 274 -7.91 2.19 12.08
N LEU A 275 -7.30 3.36 12.32
CA LEU A 275 -7.81 4.35 13.27
C LEU A 275 -9.14 4.97 12.82
N THR A 276 -9.34 5.20 11.53
CA THR A 276 -10.58 5.77 11.01
C THR A 276 -11.74 4.78 11.10
N LEU A 277 -11.50 3.52 10.74
CA LEU A 277 -12.56 2.51 10.67
C LEU A 277 -12.84 1.80 11.98
N PHE A 278 -11.85 1.70 12.88
CA PHE A 278 -11.90 0.87 14.09
C PHE A 278 -11.34 1.59 15.31
N ARG A 279 -11.61 2.88 15.43
CA ARG A 279 -11.08 3.73 16.50
C ARG A 279 -11.32 3.18 17.90
N GLU A 280 -12.49 2.58 18.12
CA GLU A 280 -12.87 2.00 19.42
C GLU A 280 -11.91 0.89 19.89
N GLU A 281 -11.35 0.11 18.96
CA GLU A 281 -10.38 -0.94 19.32
C GLU A 281 -9.05 -0.35 19.81
N PHE A 282 -8.64 0.79 19.26
CA PHE A 282 -7.46 1.51 19.73
C PHE A 282 -7.73 2.18 21.08
N GLU A 283 -8.88 2.82 21.24
CA GLU A 283 -9.27 3.46 22.49
C GLU A 283 -9.37 2.44 23.63
N ALA A 284 -9.88 1.24 23.37
CA ALA A 284 -9.92 0.16 24.35
C ALA A 284 -8.52 -0.27 24.81
N LYS A 285 -7.51 -0.19 23.94
CA LYS A 285 -6.11 -0.54 24.29
C LYS A 285 -5.42 0.50 25.17
N VAL A 286 -5.87 1.75 25.12
CA VAL A 286 -5.28 2.87 25.88
C VAL A 286 -6.15 3.31 27.05
N ALA A 287 -7.33 2.72 27.23
CA ALA A 287 -8.27 3.07 28.28
C ALA A 287 -7.63 2.92 29.67
N GLY A 288 -7.69 3.98 30.46
CA GLY A 288 -7.13 4.02 31.82
C GLY A 288 -5.62 4.31 31.90
N ASN A 289 -4.97 4.53 30.78
CA ASN A 289 -3.56 4.93 30.76
C ASN A 289 -3.46 6.45 30.62
N ASP A 290 -3.05 7.12 31.67
CA ASP A 290 -2.75 8.54 31.61
C ASP A 290 -1.32 8.76 31.10
N TYR A 291 -1.11 9.84 30.37
CA TYR A 291 0.24 10.30 30.04
C TYR A 291 0.97 10.61 31.35
N PRO A 292 2.18 10.09 31.59
CA PRO A 292 2.90 10.46 32.78
C PRO A 292 3.00 11.99 32.82
N THR A 293 2.38 12.61 33.79
CA THR A 293 2.53 14.04 34.09
C THR A 293 4.02 14.32 34.14
N MET A 294 4.50 15.29 33.38
CA MET A 294 5.89 15.74 33.48
C MET A 294 6.16 15.97 34.95
N ILE A 295 7.13 15.26 35.51
CA ILE A 295 7.61 15.51 36.83
C ILE A 295 8.02 16.97 36.81
N GLU A 296 7.33 17.83 37.56
CA GLU A 296 7.82 19.16 37.84
C GLU A 296 9.21 18.99 38.50
N VAL A 297 10.23 19.16 37.69
CA VAL A 297 11.57 19.33 38.24
C VAL A 297 11.53 20.67 38.94
N ALA A 298 11.29 20.64 40.24
CA ALA A 298 11.50 21.80 41.07
C ALA A 298 12.98 22.21 40.89
N VAL A 299 13.19 23.23 40.10
CA VAL A 299 14.49 23.89 40.05
C VAL A 299 14.53 24.75 41.29
N ASP A 300 15.12 24.23 42.37
CA ASP A 300 15.52 25.01 43.49
C ASP A 300 16.61 25.99 42.99
N VAL A 301 16.25 27.27 42.90
CA VAL A 301 17.13 28.38 42.56
C VAL A 301 17.79 28.87 43.84
#